data_3e66182ee8a9124e3104bf5cea365b57
#
_entry.id   3e66182ee8a9124e3104bf5cea365b57
#
_cell.length_a   1.000
_cell.length_b   1.000
_cell.length_c   1.000
_cell.angle_alpha   90.00
_cell.angle_beta   90.00
_cell.angle_gamma   90.00
#
_symmetry.space_group_name_H-M   'P 1'
#
loop_
_entity.id
_entity.type
_entity.pdbx_description
1 polymer ?
#
loop_
_entity_poly.entity_id
_entity_poly.type
_entity_poly.pdbx_seq_one_letter_code
_entity_poly.pdbx_strand_id
1 'polypeptide(L)'
;MQKDKELKIQSLKSSVVDLKDSLQNSQLKVLDMQYFSLENNDDALAYYDHLELENPSRYIADKLLETNESKGDNPLIPYEGMESDFKLNKIKILNHKWIVADFSDGKFWGELLIKYELKDDMGVDFTLADHLLYTRSN
;
A
#
# COMPACT_ATOMS: atom_id res chain seq x y z
N MET A 1 -49.66 -10.82 21.94
CA MET A 1 -49.68 -11.09 20.52
C MET A 1 -49.30 -9.88 19.68
N GLN A 2 -50.06 -8.83 19.68
CA GLN A 2 -49.70 -7.63 18.90
C GLN A 2 -48.51 -6.88 19.54
N LYS A 3 -48.39 -6.89 20.86
CA LYS A 3 -47.23 -6.35 21.58
C LYS A 3 -45.94 -7.07 21.23
N ASP A 4 -45.97 -8.38 21.08
CA ASP A 4 -44.79 -9.16 20.73
C ASP A 4 -44.29 -8.83 19.32
N LYS A 5 -45.21 -8.60 18.37
CA LYS A 5 -44.84 -8.20 17.00
C LYS A 5 -44.26 -6.80 16.98
N GLU A 6 -44.80 -5.89 17.74
CA GLU A 6 -44.29 -4.50 17.86
C GLU A 6 -42.90 -4.48 18.46
N LEU A 7 -42.66 -5.27 19.52
CA LEU A 7 -41.33 -5.40 20.14
C LEU A 7 -40.31 -5.99 19.17
N LYS A 8 -40.69 -6.98 18.37
CA LYS A 8 -39.82 -7.56 17.35
C LYS A 8 -39.48 -6.55 16.27
N ILE A 9 -40.44 -5.76 15.80
CA ILE A 9 -40.22 -4.72 14.81
C ILE A 9 -39.26 -3.67 15.33
N GLN A 10 -39.44 -3.23 16.58
CA GLN A 10 -38.55 -2.26 17.21
C GLN A 10 -37.13 -2.82 17.38
N SER A 11 -37.02 -4.09 17.79
CA SER A 11 -35.72 -4.76 17.91
C SER A 11 -35.00 -4.88 16.57
N LEU A 12 -35.75 -5.20 15.50
CA LEU A 12 -35.18 -5.27 14.15
C LEU A 12 -34.74 -3.90 13.64
N LYS A 13 -35.54 -2.86 13.89
CA LYS A 13 -35.18 -1.49 13.51
C LYS A 13 -33.91 -1.02 14.23
N SER A 14 -33.82 -1.31 15.52
CA SER A 14 -32.63 -0.99 16.31
C SER A 14 -31.41 -1.73 15.78
N SER A 15 -31.53 -3.01 15.45
CA SER A 15 -30.44 -3.81 14.86
C SER A 15 -29.99 -3.27 13.52
N VAL A 16 -30.92 -2.82 12.68
CA VAL A 16 -30.58 -2.20 11.38
C VAL A 16 -29.79 -0.90 11.58
N VAL A 17 -30.21 -0.06 12.51
CA VAL A 17 -29.48 1.18 12.82
C VAL A 17 -28.07 0.86 13.32
N ASP A 18 -27.94 -0.10 14.24
CA ASP A 18 -26.63 -0.52 14.77
C ASP A 18 -25.73 -1.04 13.66
N LEU A 19 -26.25 -1.85 12.73
CA LEU A 19 -25.49 -2.36 11.59
C LEU A 19 -25.05 -1.25 10.65
N LYS A 20 -25.90 -0.28 10.38
CA LYS A 20 -25.56 0.88 9.54
C LYS A 20 -24.46 1.72 10.18
N ASP A 21 -24.54 1.96 11.49
CA ASP A 21 -23.53 2.71 12.23
C ASP A 21 -22.21 1.95 12.23
N SER A 22 -22.25 0.65 12.44
CA SER A 22 -21.07 -0.21 12.45
C SER A 22 -20.39 -0.23 11.07
N LEU A 23 -21.18 -0.33 9.99
CA LEU A 23 -20.68 -0.28 8.62
C LEU A 23 -20.02 1.06 8.33
N GLN A 24 -20.68 2.16 8.69
CA GLN A 24 -20.16 3.51 8.50
C GLN A 24 -18.83 3.70 9.25
N ASN A 25 -18.75 3.24 10.50
CA ASN A 25 -17.54 3.29 11.29
C ASN A 25 -16.41 2.46 10.66
N SER A 26 -16.74 1.28 10.11
CA SER A 26 -15.78 0.43 9.42
C SER A 26 -15.26 1.09 8.15
N GLN A 27 -16.13 1.76 7.38
CA GLN A 27 -15.75 2.50 6.18
C GLN A 27 -14.82 3.66 6.52
N LEU A 28 -15.10 4.39 7.60
CA LEU A 28 -14.24 5.48 8.07
C LEU A 28 -12.86 4.96 8.49
N LYS A 29 -12.82 3.81 9.16
CA LYS A 29 -11.55 3.16 9.53
C LYS A 29 -10.74 2.76 8.30
N VAL A 30 -11.39 2.20 7.29
CA VAL A 30 -10.71 1.81 6.05
C VAL A 30 -10.12 3.05 5.36
N LEU A 31 -10.88 4.13 5.27
CA LEU A 31 -10.41 5.39 4.70
C LEU A 31 -9.21 5.95 5.48
N ASP A 32 -9.26 5.89 6.81
CA ASP A 32 -8.17 6.34 7.65
C ASP A 32 -6.91 5.48 7.45
N MET A 33 -7.08 4.16 7.37
CA MET A 33 -5.97 3.23 7.13
C MET A 33 -5.34 3.41 5.74
N GLN A 34 -6.10 3.91 4.77
CA GLN A 34 -5.64 4.16 3.40
C GLN A 34 -5.23 5.61 3.16
N TYR A 35 -5.16 6.42 4.21
CA TYR A 35 -4.88 7.84 4.08
C TYR A 35 -3.56 8.11 3.34
N PHE A 36 -2.49 7.43 3.74
CA PHE A 36 -1.19 7.58 3.10
C PHE A 36 -1.08 6.63 1.90
N SER A 37 -1.83 6.94 0.85
CA SER A 37 -1.76 6.20 -0.40
C SER A 37 -1.99 7.14 -1.58
N LEU A 38 -1.25 6.90 -2.66
CA LEU A 38 -1.35 7.71 -3.87
C LEU A 38 -2.77 7.69 -4.44
N GLU A 39 -3.40 6.51 -4.50
CA GLU A 39 -4.73 6.36 -5.08
C GLU A 39 -5.82 7.13 -4.35
N ASN A 40 -5.61 7.51 -3.10
CA ASN A 40 -6.56 8.28 -2.30
C ASN A 40 -6.13 9.73 -2.10
N ASN A 41 -5.13 10.19 -2.86
CA ASN A 41 -4.58 11.53 -2.75
C ASN A 41 -4.73 12.25 -4.09
N ASP A 42 -5.84 12.99 -4.25
CA ASP A 42 -6.15 13.68 -5.49
C ASP A 42 -5.11 14.75 -5.84
N ASP A 43 -4.57 15.42 -4.84
CA ASP A 43 -3.53 16.43 -5.05
C ASP A 43 -2.25 15.81 -5.62
N ALA A 44 -1.87 14.63 -5.12
CA ALA A 44 -0.71 13.90 -5.64
C ALA A 44 -0.99 13.34 -7.04
N LEU A 45 -2.17 12.78 -7.27
CA LEU A 45 -2.57 12.24 -8.57
C LEU A 45 -2.60 13.30 -9.65
N ALA A 46 -2.91 14.55 -9.30
CA ALA A 46 -2.96 15.65 -10.25
C ALA A 46 -1.63 15.87 -10.98
N TYR A 47 -0.51 15.50 -10.35
CA TYR A 47 0.82 15.59 -10.99
C TYR A 47 0.94 14.66 -12.20
N TYR A 48 0.06 13.65 -12.33
CA TYR A 48 0.13 12.63 -13.37
C TYR A 48 -1.04 12.68 -14.36
N ASP A 49 -1.93 13.68 -14.24
CA ASP A 49 -3.11 13.79 -15.11
C ASP A 49 -2.75 13.83 -16.60
N HIS A 50 -1.64 14.50 -16.94
CA HIS A 50 -1.19 14.65 -18.32
C HIS A 50 -0.65 13.36 -18.93
N LEU A 51 -0.39 12.33 -18.14
CA LEU A 51 0.14 11.05 -18.62
C LEU A 51 -0.94 10.05 -19.00
N GLU A 52 -2.20 10.35 -18.71
CA GLU A 52 -3.37 9.51 -19.07
C GLU A 52 -3.26 8.07 -18.55
N LEU A 53 -2.66 7.89 -17.38
CA LEU A 53 -2.55 6.58 -16.74
C LEU A 53 -3.86 6.24 -16.00
N GLU A 54 -4.39 5.05 -16.24
CA GLU A 54 -5.58 4.58 -15.51
C GLU A 54 -5.32 4.40 -14.04
N ASN A 55 -4.15 3.84 -13.70
CA ASN A 55 -3.77 3.57 -12.32
C ASN A 55 -2.29 3.88 -12.12
N PRO A 56 -1.95 5.15 -11.82
CA PRO A 56 -0.55 5.54 -11.60
C PRO A 56 0.14 4.74 -10.51
N SER A 57 -0.55 4.45 -9.42
CA SER A 57 0.01 3.69 -8.31
C SER A 57 0.48 2.30 -8.75
N ARG A 58 -0.34 1.60 -9.50
CA ARG A 58 0.00 0.28 -10.02
C ARG A 58 1.15 0.35 -11.03
N TYR A 59 1.14 1.34 -11.89
CA TYR A 59 2.21 1.54 -12.87
C TYR A 59 3.57 1.69 -12.16
N ILE A 60 3.63 2.54 -11.14
CA ILE A 60 4.85 2.78 -10.38
C ILE A 60 5.28 1.52 -9.62
N ALA A 61 4.33 0.83 -8.99
CA ALA A 61 4.62 -0.41 -8.26
C ALA A 61 5.17 -1.50 -9.19
N ASP A 62 4.58 -1.65 -10.38
CA ASP A 62 5.05 -2.62 -11.38
C ASP A 62 6.47 -2.29 -11.84
N LYS A 63 6.78 -1.01 -12.06
CA LYS A 63 8.12 -0.57 -12.42
C LYS A 63 9.13 -0.87 -11.32
N LEU A 64 8.75 -0.67 -10.07
CA LEU A 64 9.62 -0.99 -8.94
C LEU A 64 9.84 -2.50 -8.83
N LEU A 65 8.81 -3.32 -9.02
CA LEU A 65 8.92 -4.78 -8.99
C LEU A 65 9.81 -5.33 -10.10
N GLU A 66 9.91 -4.65 -11.23
CA GLU A 66 10.83 -5.03 -12.32
C GLU A 66 12.28 -5.08 -11.84
N THR A 67 12.64 -4.31 -10.82
CA THR A 67 14.01 -4.34 -10.27
C THR A 67 14.36 -5.70 -9.67
N ASN A 68 13.36 -6.52 -9.29
CA ASN A 68 13.58 -7.88 -8.81
C ASN A 68 14.09 -8.83 -9.91
N GLU A 69 13.95 -8.46 -11.17
CA GLU A 69 14.40 -9.29 -12.31
C GLU A 69 15.92 -9.32 -12.44
N SER A 70 16.62 -8.38 -11.82
CA SER A 70 18.06 -8.38 -11.80
C SER A 70 18.60 -9.66 -11.15
N LYS A 71 19.64 -10.22 -11.72
CA LYS A 71 20.29 -11.42 -11.17
C LYS A 71 20.90 -11.09 -9.82
N GLY A 72 20.70 -11.97 -8.84
CA GLY A 72 21.19 -11.77 -7.48
C GLY A 72 20.25 -10.90 -6.66
N ASP A 73 20.78 -10.23 -5.66
CA ASP A 73 20.01 -9.32 -4.81
C ASP A 73 19.42 -8.16 -5.62
N ASN A 74 18.26 -7.70 -5.22
CA ASN A 74 17.68 -6.51 -5.85
C ASN A 74 18.64 -5.31 -5.68
N PRO A 75 18.93 -4.58 -6.77
CA PRO A 75 19.94 -3.51 -6.73
C PRO A 75 19.60 -2.33 -5.80
N LEU A 76 18.34 -2.17 -5.41
CA LEU A 76 17.95 -1.12 -4.45
C LEU A 76 18.18 -1.53 -3.01
N ILE A 77 18.36 -2.82 -2.75
CA ILE A 77 18.54 -3.34 -1.38
C ILE A 77 20.03 -3.31 -1.03
N PRO A 78 20.43 -2.53 0.01
CA PRO A 78 21.84 -2.34 0.35
C PRO A 78 22.41 -3.46 1.22
N TYR A 79 21.83 -4.64 1.17
CA TYR A 79 22.24 -5.81 1.96
C TYR A 79 22.37 -7.02 1.06
N GLU A 80 23.26 -7.93 1.43
CA GLU A 80 23.39 -9.22 0.76
C GLU A 80 22.52 -10.27 1.44
N GLY A 81 21.75 -11.01 0.66
CA GLY A 81 20.94 -12.11 1.17
C GLY A 81 21.83 -13.23 1.73
N MET A 82 21.42 -13.77 2.88
CA MET A 82 22.18 -14.82 3.58
C MET A 82 21.72 -16.22 3.20
N GLU A 83 20.41 -16.40 3.08
CA GLU A 83 19.83 -17.70 2.72
C GLU A 83 19.55 -17.80 1.21
N SER A 84 19.13 -16.69 0.62
CA SER A 84 18.94 -16.54 -0.82
C SER A 84 19.01 -15.05 -1.15
N ASP A 85 18.72 -14.68 -2.37
CA ASP A 85 18.77 -13.29 -2.78
C ASP A 85 17.63 -12.48 -2.12
N PHE A 86 17.95 -11.26 -1.70
CA PHE A 86 16.94 -10.33 -1.22
C PHE A 86 16.13 -9.81 -2.41
N LYS A 87 14.81 -9.90 -2.29
CA LYS A 87 13.86 -9.39 -3.27
C LYS A 87 12.80 -8.54 -2.59
N LEU A 88 12.27 -7.56 -3.31
CA LEU A 88 11.13 -6.78 -2.84
C LEU A 88 9.88 -7.65 -2.83
N ASN A 89 9.04 -7.49 -1.82
CA ASN A 89 7.82 -8.26 -1.64
C ASN A 89 6.57 -7.36 -1.72
N LYS A 90 6.33 -6.55 -0.71
CA LYS A 90 5.19 -5.63 -0.67
C LYS A 90 5.64 -4.21 -0.93
N ILE A 91 4.80 -3.48 -1.66
CA ILE A 91 5.10 -2.10 -2.04
C ILE A 91 3.86 -1.25 -1.76
N LYS A 92 4.08 -0.09 -1.15
CA LYS A 92 3.03 0.90 -0.95
C LYS A 92 3.50 2.25 -1.48
N ILE A 93 2.78 2.76 -2.48
CA ILE A 93 3.04 4.10 -3.01
C ILE A 93 2.28 5.09 -2.13
N LEU A 94 3.00 5.88 -1.36
CA LEU A 94 2.41 6.78 -0.36
C LEU A 94 1.84 8.04 -0.98
N ASN A 95 2.54 8.60 -1.96
CA ASN A 95 2.15 9.82 -2.65
C ASN A 95 2.99 9.94 -3.94
N HIS A 96 3.06 11.13 -4.51
CA HIS A 96 3.80 11.38 -5.75
C HIS A 96 5.33 11.43 -5.57
N LYS A 97 5.84 11.13 -4.37
CA LYS A 97 7.29 11.19 -4.08
C LYS A 97 7.83 10.01 -3.28
N TRP A 98 7.00 9.36 -2.46
CA TRP A 98 7.46 8.39 -1.47
C TRP A 98 6.84 7.02 -1.64
N ILE A 99 7.67 6.00 -1.48
CA ILE A 99 7.29 4.60 -1.50
C ILE A 99 7.88 3.93 -0.26
N VAL A 100 7.10 3.04 0.35
CA VAL A 100 7.59 2.10 1.36
C VAL A 100 7.50 0.70 0.76
N ALA A 101 8.57 -0.06 0.86
CA ALA A 101 8.61 -1.45 0.40
C ALA A 101 9.28 -2.32 1.44
N ASP A 102 8.89 -3.59 1.52
CA ASP A 102 9.62 -4.56 2.31
C ASP A 102 10.41 -5.50 1.41
N PHE A 103 11.39 -6.16 1.98
CA PHE A 103 12.20 -7.14 1.29
C PHE A 103 12.52 -8.31 2.20
N SER A 104 12.81 -9.44 1.59
CA SER A 104 13.17 -10.65 2.33
C SER A 104 14.02 -11.56 1.47
N ASP A 105 14.83 -12.39 2.13
CA ASP A 105 15.53 -13.53 1.51
C ASP A 105 14.85 -14.87 1.87
N GLY A 106 13.66 -14.80 2.49
CA GLY A 106 12.95 -15.96 2.99
C GLY A 106 13.13 -16.20 4.48
N LYS A 107 14.16 -15.63 5.08
CA LYS A 107 14.47 -15.77 6.52
C LYS A 107 14.56 -14.41 7.21
N PHE A 108 15.39 -13.53 6.68
CA PHE A 108 15.53 -12.17 7.19
C PHE A 108 14.70 -11.22 6.36
N TRP A 109 14.31 -10.11 6.94
CA TRP A 109 13.48 -9.13 6.26
C TRP A 109 13.85 -7.71 6.69
N GLY A 110 13.44 -6.77 5.89
CA GLY A 110 13.66 -5.37 6.17
C GLY A 110 12.72 -4.49 5.39
N GLU A 111 12.95 -3.20 5.50
CA GLU A 111 12.11 -2.20 4.84
C GLU A 111 12.97 -1.13 4.17
N LEU A 112 12.45 -0.60 3.07
CA LEU A 112 13.08 0.49 2.33
C LEU A 112 12.11 1.67 2.29
N LEU A 113 12.67 2.87 2.51
CA LEU A 113 11.98 4.11 2.17
C LEU A 113 12.60 4.63 0.88
N ILE A 114 11.78 4.72 -0.16
CA ILE A 114 12.24 5.03 -1.51
C ILE A 114 11.63 6.34 -1.96
N LYS A 115 12.45 7.22 -2.50
CA LYS A 115 12.02 8.43 -3.19
C LYS A 115 11.94 8.12 -4.68
N TYR A 116 10.91 8.61 -5.36
CA TYR A 116 10.78 8.31 -6.78
C TYR A 116 10.32 9.53 -7.57
N GLU A 117 10.54 9.45 -8.87
CA GLU A 117 10.08 10.44 -9.83
C GLU A 117 9.51 9.70 -11.05
N LEU A 118 8.22 9.93 -11.34
CA LEU A 118 7.60 9.48 -12.59
C LEU A 118 7.75 10.60 -13.61
N LYS A 119 8.52 10.33 -14.66
CA LYS A 119 8.86 11.32 -15.66
C LYS A 119 7.85 11.35 -16.81
N ASP A 120 7.87 12.43 -17.58
CA ASP A 120 6.95 12.62 -18.72
C ASP A 120 7.16 11.58 -19.82
N ASP A 121 8.35 11.00 -19.92
CA ASP A 121 8.64 9.91 -20.87
C ASP A 121 8.20 8.54 -20.36
N MET A 122 7.46 8.49 -19.25
CA MET A 122 6.97 7.28 -18.59
C MET A 122 8.06 6.49 -17.85
N GLY A 123 9.29 6.99 -17.83
CA GLY A 123 10.35 6.41 -17.00
C GLY A 123 10.12 6.73 -15.52
N VAL A 124 10.55 5.84 -14.66
CA VAL A 124 10.50 6.05 -13.21
C VAL A 124 11.89 5.89 -12.62
N ASP A 125 12.35 6.94 -11.93
CA ASP A 125 13.61 6.91 -11.21
C ASP A 125 13.34 6.61 -9.74
N PHE A 126 14.12 5.70 -9.18
CA PHE A 126 14.02 5.33 -7.77
C PHE A 126 15.33 5.66 -7.06
N THR A 127 15.22 6.28 -5.89
CA THR A 127 16.36 6.62 -5.04
C THR A 127 16.09 6.13 -3.63
N LEU A 128 16.98 5.30 -3.11
CA LEU A 128 16.86 4.81 -1.72
C LEU A 128 17.14 5.96 -0.77
N ALA A 129 16.14 6.29 0.06
CA ALA A 129 16.27 7.37 1.05
C ALA A 129 16.73 6.83 2.41
N ASP A 130 16.17 5.70 2.82
CA ASP A 130 16.54 5.06 4.09
C ASP A 130 16.17 3.57 4.04
N HIS A 131 16.70 2.80 4.99
CA HIS A 131 16.50 1.36 5.00
C HIS A 131 16.73 0.80 6.39
N LEU A 132 16.09 -0.32 6.67
CA LEU A 132 16.27 -1.07 7.92
C LEU A 132 16.29 -2.55 7.59
N LEU A 133 17.21 -3.27 8.21
CA LEU A 133 17.25 -4.74 8.17
C LEU A 133 16.92 -5.26 9.57
N TYR A 134 15.94 -6.12 9.65
CA TYR A 134 15.57 -6.78 10.90
C TYR A 134 16.27 -8.13 10.97
N THR A 135 17.03 -8.35 12.06
CA THR A 135 17.83 -9.56 12.20
C THR A 135 17.08 -10.72 12.82
N ARG A 136 15.83 -10.49 13.25
CA ARG A 136 14.96 -11.58 13.69
C ARG A 136 14.21 -12.16 12.51
N SER A 137 14.17 -13.48 12.44
CA SER A 137 13.35 -14.14 11.43
C SER A 137 11.86 -13.94 11.73
N ASN A 138 11.09 -13.82 10.69
CA ASN A 138 9.64 -13.71 10.80
C ASN A 138 8.97 -15.00 11.21
#